data_4c17258ca0b41bc2f51aff1d8aaa0578
#
_entry.id   4c17258ca0b41bc2f51aff1d8aaa0578
#
_cell.length_a   1.000
_cell.length_b   1.000
_cell.length_c   1.000
_cell.angle_alpha   90.00
_cell.angle_beta   90.00
_cell.angle_gamma   90.00
#
_symmetry.space_group_name_H-M   'P 1'
#
loop_
_entity.id
_entity.type
_entity.pdbx_description
1 polymer ?
#
loop_
_entity_poly.entity_id
_entity_poly.type
_entity_poly.pdbx_seq_one_letter_code
_entity_poly.pdbx_strand_id
1 'polypeptide(L)'
;MKKLLAFAVAMTLLLSGCASKPAAAEKTPEELTTLYAQAITDNGGEMVEYNPVISEAKEEDGSAFLLEMMGLKAEDMAAFGISASMMNVQAYGIAAVKPAEGKEEAVKEGLQSFIDMQKMNFEFYLADQYEVASSARLETLEDGTVLMVMAQDQDSVFESISKAILEG
;
A
#
# COMPACT_ATOMS: atom_id res chain seq x y z
N MET A 1 -16.43 43.10 -67.46
CA MET A 1 -15.17 42.46 -67.86
C MET A 1 -14.20 42.59 -66.69
N LYS A 2 -13.90 41.56 -66.00
CA LYS A 2 -12.71 41.13 -65.32
C LYS A 2 -13.11 40.14 -64.21
N LYS A 3 -12.86 38.87 -64.52
CA LYS A 3 -13.04 37.72 -63.62
C LYS A 3 -11.90 37.72 -62.62
N LEU A 4 -12.18 37.61 -61.32
CA LEU A 4 -11.21 37.34 -60.29
C LEU A 4 -11.56 35.94 -59.70
N LEU A 5 -10.69 34.95 -60.03
CA LEU A 5 -10.66 33.64 -59.37
C LEU A 5 -10.09 33.81 -57.99
N ALA A 6 -10.86 33.43 -56.99
CA ALA A 6 -10.35 33.21 -55.63
C ALA A 6 -9.97 31.75 -55.45
N PHE A 7 -8.69 31.45 -55.26
CA PHE A 7 -8.15 30.14 -54.90
C PHE A 7 -8.35 29.94 -53.39
N ALA A 8 -9.22 29.03 -53.01
CA ALA A 8 -9.35 28.57 -51.62
C ALA A 8 -8.37 27.44 -51.40
N VAL A 9 -7.32 27.74 -50.64
CA VAL A 9 -6.40 26.68 -50.12
C VAL A 9 -7.01 26.08 -48.88
N ALA A 10 -7.50 24.85 -49.00
CA ALA A 10 -7.95 24.05 -47.87
C ALA A 10 -6.71 23.50 -47.12
N MET A 11 -6.42 24.07 -45.96
CA MET A 11 -5.37 23.60 -45.07
C MET A 11 -5.95 22.50 -44.15
N THR A 12 -5.74 21.25 -44.51
CA THR A 12 -6.09 20.07 -43.72
C THR A 12 -5.11 19.99 -42.55
N LEU A 13 -5.54 20.41 -41.34
CA LEU A 13 -4.86 20.14 -40.07
C LEU A 13 -5.08 18.66 -39.69
N LEU A 14 -4.05 17.87 -39.87
CA LEU A 14 -3.94 16.53 -39.30
C LEU A 14 -3.76 16.68 -37.78
N LEU A 15 -4.86 16.62 -37.03
CA LEU A 15 -4.82 16.42 -35.58
C LEU A 15 -4.41 14.96 -35.34
N SER A 16 -3.10 14.75 -35.10
CA SER A 16 -2.59 13.53 -34.51
C SER A 16 -3.11 13.49 -33.05
N GLY A 17 -4.27 12.87 -32.85
CA GLY A 17 -4.77 12.57 -31.53
C GLY A 17 -3.86 11.49 -30.90
N CYS A 18 -2.98 11.89 -29.98
CA CYS A 18 -2.47 10.96 -29.00
C CYS A 18 -3.68 10.47 -28.19
N ALA A 19 -4.09 9.24 -28.41
CA ALA A 19 -5.03 8.57 -27.56
C ALA A 19 -4.33 8.31 -26.21
N SER A 20 -4.41 9.27 -25.30
CA SER A 20 -4.12 9.03 -23.89
C SER A 20 -5.14 8.00 -23.41
N LYS A 21 -4.66 6.85 -22.92
CA LYS A 21 -5.49 5.89 -22.19
C LYS A 21 -6.26 6.71 -21.14
N PRO A 22 -7.58 6.55 -20.98
CA PRO A 22 -8.30 7.26 -19.94
C PRO A 22 -7.59 6.94 -18.62
N ALA A 23 -7.19 7.97 -17.87
CA ALA A 23 -6.74 7.76 -16.50
C ALA A 23 -7.88 7.05 -15.77
N ALA A 24 -7.60 5.88 -15.19
CA ALA A 24 -8.57 5.23 -14.32
C ALA A 24 -8.98 6.26 -13.26
N ALA A 25 -10.27 6.36 -12.98
CA ALA A 25 -10.75 7.26 -11.93
C ALA A 25 -10.04 6.88 -10.63
N GLU A 26 -9.50 7.89 -9.93
CA GLU A 26 -8.88 7.64 -8.63
C GLU A 26 -9.92 7.05 -7.67
N LYS A 27 -9.55 5.96 -6.99
CA LYS A 27 -10.41 5.31 -6.00
C LYS A 27 -10.62 6.22 -4.78
N THR A 28 -11.79 6.19 -4.20
CA THR A 28 -12.07 6.88 -2.94
C THR A 28 -11.31 6.20 -1.78
N PRO A 29 -11.09 6.89 -0.65
CA PRO A 29 -10.48 6.27 0.53
C PRO A 29 -11.21 5.01 1.01
N GLU A 30 -12.54 4.97 0.93
CA GLU A 30 -13.34 3.80 1.29
C GLU A 30 -13.13 2.63 0.33
N GLU A 31 -13.02 2.90 -0.97
CA GLU A 31 -12.71 1.89 -1.98
C GLU A 31 -11.31 1.33 -1.79
N LEU A 32 -10.32 2.18 -1.49
CA LEU A 32 -8.95 1.76 -1.19
C LEU A 32 -8.89 0.93 0.09
N THR A 33 -9.57 1.36 1.16
CA THR A 33 -9.63 0.61 2.42
C THR A 33 -10.19 -0.79 2.22
N THR A 34 -11.28 -0.91 1.44
CA THR A 34 -11.88 -2.20 1.10
C THR A 34 -10.92 -3.07 0.27
N LEU A 35 -10.27 -2.47 -0.73
CA LEU A 35 -9.30 -3.15 -1.58
C LEU A 35 -8.10 -3.68 -0.77
N TYR A 36 -7.53 -2.86 0.11
CA TYR A 36 -6.40 -3.27 0.94
C TYR A 36 -6.76 -4.39 1.90
N ALA A 37 -7.91 -4.27 2.57
CA ALA A 37 -8.39 -5.33 3.47
C ALA A 37 -8.58 -6.65 2.72
N GLN A 38 -9.19 -6.61 1.53
CA GLN A 38 -9.40 -7.80 0.71
C GLN A 38 -8.07 -8.37 0.18
N ALA A 39 -7.19 -7.51 -0.35
CA ALA A 39 -5.89 -7.94 -0.88
C ALA A 39 -5.05 -8.66 0.19
N ILE A 40 -5.03 -8.14 1.42
CA ILE A 40 -4.32 -8.77 2.54
C ILE A 40 -5.02 -10.05 2.98
N THR A 41 -6.35 -10.04 3.11
CA THR A 41 -7.10 -11.24 3.54
C THR A 41 -6.89 -12.41 2.59
N ASP A 42 -6.89 -12.17 1.29
CA ASP A 42 -6.80 -13.23 0.28
C ASP A 42 -5.36 -13.70 0.02
N ASN A 43 -4.35 -12.85 0.30
CA ASN A 43 -2.96 -13.12 -0.10
C ASN A 43 -1.95 -13.06 1.05
N GLY A 44 -2.36 -12.70 2.27
CA GLY A 44 -1.46 -12.51 3.42
C GLY A 44 -0.99 -13.80 4.11
N GLY A 45 -1.38 -14.97 3.59
CA GLY A 45 -0.99 -16.27 4.12
C GLY A 45 -1.77 -16.69 5.37
N GLU A 46 -1.36 -17.81 5.99
CA GLU A 46 -2.09 -18.39 7.13
C GLU A 46 -2.18 -17.46 8.35
N MET A 47 -1.21 -16.57 8.51
CA MET A 47 -1.16 -15.67 9.68
C MET A 47 -2.31 -14.67 9.74
N VAL A 48 -2.94 -14.35 8.61
CA VAL A 48 -4.12 -13.46 8.57
C VAL A 48 -5.32 -14.07 9.32
N GLU A 49 -5.45 -15.39 9.35
CA GLU A 49 -6.54 -16.06 10.08
C GLU A 49 -6.46 -15.82 11.59
N TYR A 50 -5.24 -15.66 12.13
CA TYR A 50 -4.99 -15.40 13.55
C TYR A 50 -4.85 -13.91 13.86
N ASN A 51 -4.61 -13.09 12.86
CA ASN A 51 -4.42 -11.65 12.96
C ASN A 51 -5.34 -10.95 11.95
N PRO A 52 -6.64 -10.81 12.24
CA PRO A 52 -7.62 -10.22 11.32
C PRO A 52 -7.20 -8.83 10.85
N VAL A 53 -7.48 -8.53 9.59
CA VAL A 53 -7.16 -7.23 9.01
C VAL A 53 -7.97 -6.13 9.69
N ILE A 54 -7.29 -5.10 10.19
CA ILE A 54 -7.90 -3.86 10.64
C ILE A 54 -7.86 -2.82 9.53
N SER A 55 -8.89 -1.99 9.45
CA SER A 55 -9.03 -0.90 8.47
C SER A 55 -9.60 0.39 9.06
N GLU A 56 -9.76 0.40 10.36
CA GLU A 56 -10.21 1.56 11.16
C GLU A 56 -9.41 1.60 12.47
N ALA A 57 -9.18 2.80 13.00
CA ALA A 57 -8.56 2.99 14.30
C ALA A 57 -9.64 3.13 15.38
N LYS A 58 -9.74 2.15 16.27
CA LYS A 58 -10.71 2.14 17.39
C LYS A 58 -9.99 1.79 18.69
N GLU A 59 -10.35 2.50 19.77
CA GLU A 59 -9.81 2.22 21.10
C GLU A 59 -10.34 0.90 21.68
N GLU A 60 -11.60 0.61 21.43
CA GLU A 60 -12.33 -0.51 22.05
C GLU A 60 -11.89 -1.90 21.57
N ASP A 61 -11.31 -2.02 20.36
CA ASP A 61 -10.88 -3.30 19.80
C ASP A 61 -9.34 -3.43 19.73
N GLY A 62 -8.59 -2.41 20.22
CA GLY A 62 -7.13 -2.40 20.23
C GLY A 62 -6.49 -2.04 18.89
N SER A 63 -7.26 -1.70 17.86
CA SER A 63 -6.70 -1.33 16.56
C SER A 63 -5.92 -0.01 16.61
N ALA A 64 -6.36 0.95 17.42
CA ALA A 64 -5.60 2.19 17.66
C ALA A 64 -4.23 1.90 18.30
N PHE A 65 -4.16 0.98 19.26
CA PHE A 65 -2.90 0.55 19.87
C PHE A 65 -1.99 -0.17 18.85
N LEU A 66 -2.55 -0.99 17.96
CA LEU A 66 -1.78 -1.64 16.89
C LEU A 66 -1.14 -0.62 15.95
N LEU A 67 -1.87 0.44 15.57
CA LEU A 67 -1.31 1.54 14.77
C LEU A 67 -0.15 2.23 15.49
N GLU A 68 -0.33 2.56 16.79
CA GLU A 68 0.72 3.18 17.60
C GLU A 68 1.98 2.29 17.67
N MET A 69 1.81 0.98 17.90
CA MET A 69 2.90 0.01 17.91
C MET A 69 3.64 -0.05 16.56
N MET A 70 2.95 0.13 15.45
CA MET A 70 3.53 0.20 14.11
C MET A 70 4.09 1.57 13.74
N GLY A 71 4.08 2.54 14.65
CA GLY A 71 4.55 3.90 14.39
C GLY A 71 3.66 4.69 13.45
N LEU A 72 2.40 4.29 13.28
CA LEU A 72 1.44 4.90 12.37
C LEU A 72 0.45 5.79 13.11
N LYS A 73 0.03 6.88 12.47
CA LYS A 73 -1.01 7.76 12.96
C LYS A 73 -2.17 7.78 11.97
N ALA A 74 -3.40 7.67 12.48
CA ALA A 74 -4.59 7.64 11.63
C ALA A 74 -4.71 8.89 10.74
N GLU A 75 -4.33 10.07 11.24
CA GLU A 75 -4.35 11.33 10.49
C GLU A 75 -3.31 11.42 9.36
N ASP A 76 -2.30 10.54 9.35
CA ASP A 76 -1.28 10.48 8.30
C ASP A 76 -1.67 9.55 7.14
N MET A 77 -2.84 8.88 7.24
CA MET A 77 -3.30 7.88 6.29
C MET A 77 -4.65 8.26 5.69
N ALA A 78 -4.77 8.23 4.36
CA ALA A 78 -6.03 8.40 3.65
C ALA A 78 -6.85 7.10 3.64
N ALA A 79 -6.18 5.95 3.55
CA ALA A 79 -6.76 4.61 3.61
C ALA A 79 -5.71 3.62 4.10
N PHE A 80 -6.14 2.55 4.77
CA PHE A 80 -5.22 1.49 5.18
C PHE A 80 -5.92 0.14 5.35
N GLY A 81 -5.14 -0.93 5.23
CA GLY A 81 -5.44 -2.28 5.70
C GLY A 81 -4.19 -2.83 6.37
N ILE A 82 -4.33 -3.36 7.58
CA ILE A 82 -3.20 -3.84 8.38
C ILE A 82 -3.56 -5.17 9.06
N SER A 83 -2.65 -6.13 8.98
CA SER A 83 -2.67 -7.38 9.73
C SER A 83 -1.31 -7.53 10.40
N ALA A 84 -1.26 -7.57 11.72
CA ALA A 84 0.00 -7.74 12.43
C ALA A 84 -0.18 -8.48 13.75
N SER A 85 0.85 -9.22 14.17
CA SER A 85 0.88 -9.90 15.45
C SER A 85 1.25 -8.95 16.56
N MET A 86 0.47 -8.94 17.63
CA MET A 86 0.81 -8.28 18.89
C MET A 86 1.59 -9.21 19.83
N MET A 87 1.89 -10.44 19.41
CA MET A 87 2.64 -11.40 20.22
C MET A 87 4.14 -11.26 19.99
N ASN A 88 4.91 -11.13 21.05
CA ASN A 88 6.37 -10.99 21.03
C ASN A 88 7.15 -12.28 20.73
N VAL A 89 6.49 -13.30 20.19
CA VAL A 89 7.10 -14.57 19.78
C VAL A 89 7.02 -14.78 18.27
N GLN A 90 6.49 -13.82 17.53
CA GLN A 90 6.27 -13.95 16.10
C GLN A 90 6.46 -12.62 15.38
N ALA A 91 7.43 -12.58 14.47
CA ALA A 91 7.62 -11.49 13.53
C ALA A 91 6.61 -11.62 12.39
N TYR A 92 5.52 -10.87 12.49
CA TYR A 92 4.50 -10.82 11.46
C TYR A 92 3.86 -9.44 11.40
N GLY A 93 3.77 -8.90 10.21
CA GLY A 93 3.07 -7.66 9.92
C GLY A 93 2.92 -7.44 8.42
N ILE A 94 1.72 -7.09 7.99
CA ILE A 94 1.40 -6.66 6.64
C ILE A 94 0.65 -5.34 6.75
N ALA A 95 1.10 -4.32 6.05
CA ALA A 95 0.45 -3.01 6.00
C ALA A 95 0.40 -2.50 4.56
N ALA A 96 -0.80 -2.25 4.06
CA ALA A 96 -1.05 -1.50 2.83
C ALA A 96 -1.65 -0.15 3.24
N VAL A 97 -0.95 0.94 2.94
CA VAL A 97 -1.32 2.28 3.39
C VAL A 97 -1.30 3.25 2.22
N LYS A 98 -2.40 3.97 2.01
CA LYS A 98 -2.40 5.18 1.20
C LYS A 98 -2.07 6.36 2.11
N PRO A 99 -0.90 6.98 2.02
CA PRO A 99 -0.57 8.15 2.81
C PRO A 99 -1.52 9.32 2.49
N ALA A 100 -1.85 10.12 3.48
CA ALA A 100 -2.45 11.43 3.26
C ALA A 100 -1.46 12.34 2.51
N GLU A 101 -1.94 13.43 1.92
CA GLU A 101 -1.11 14.35 1.15
C GLU A 101 0.10 14.84 1.95
N GLY A 102 1.30 14.62 1.41
CA GLY A 102 2.56 15.01 2.04
C GLY A 102 3.00 14.15 3.24
N LYS A 103 2.37 12.99 3.48
CA LYS A 103 2.63 12.10 4.62
C LYS A 103 3.35 10.80 4.27
N GLU A 104 3.78 10.61 3.03
CA GLU A 104 4.44 9.39 2.59
C GLU A 104 5.67 9.04 3.45
N GLU A 105 6.54 10.02 3.68
CA GLU A 105 7.74 9.77 4.50
C GLU A 105 7.41 9.42 5.94
N ALA A 106 6.41 10.08 6.56
CA ALA A 106 5.99 9.76 7.92
C ALA A 106 5.46 8.31 8.05
N VAL A 107 4.69 7.86 7.08
CA VAL A 107 4.19 6.47 7.01
C VAL A 107 5.36 5.48 6.83
N LYS A 108 6.29 5.76 5.93
CA LYS A 108 7.47 4.91 5.70
C LYS A 108 8.37 4.83 6.92
N GLU A 109 8.64 5.97 7.58
CA GLU A 109 9.43 6.01 8.81
C GLU A 109 8.78 5.22 9.94
N GLY A 110 7.45 5.31 10.09
CA GLY A 110 6.71 4.51 11.07
C GLY A 110 6.87 3.01 10.82
N LEU A 111 6.58 2.56 9.61
CA LEU A 111 6.71 1.14 9.23
C LEU A 111 8.15 0.64 9.31
N GLN A 112 9.15 1.46 8.94
CA GLN A 112 10.56 1.10 9.10
C GLN A 112 10.93 0.96 10.58
N SER A 113 10.44 1.86 11.43
CA SER A 113 10.66 1.79 12.88
C SER A 113 10.06 0.52 13.48
N PHE A 114 8.89 0.09 13.00
CA PHE A 114 8.29 -1.19 13.39
C PHE A 114 9.17 -2.38 12.99
N ILE A 115 9.67 -2.41 11.75
CA ILE A 115 10.59 -3.46 11.28
C ILE A 115 11.83 -3.51 12.19
N ASP A 116 12.46 -2.35 12.46
CA ASP A 116 13.67 -2.28 13.26
C ASP A 116 13.42 -2.70 14.74
N MET A 117 12.27 -2.35 15.28
CA MET A 117 11.85 -2.80 16.61
C MET A 117 11.67 -4.33 16.65
N GLN A 118 11.04 -4.94 15.65
CA GLN A 118 10.89 -6.38 15.56
C GLN A 118 12.25 -7.09 15.46
N LYS A 119 13.18 -6.57 14.64
CA LYS A 119 14.57 -7.08 14.58
C LYS A 119 15.25 -7.05 15.94
N MET A 120 15.18 -5.92 16.64
CA MET A 120 15.77 -5.78 17.98
C MET A 120 15.15 -6.77 18.98
N ASN A 121 13.83 -6.99 18.92
CA ASN A 121 13.13 -7.89 19.82
C ASN A 121 13.58 -9.35 19.64
N PHE A 122 13.93 -9.77 18.41
CA PHE A 122 14.25 -11.16 18.12
C PHE A 122 15.75 -11.47 18.01
N GLU A 123 16.63 -10.46 17.88
CA GLU A 123 18.08 -10.61 17.61
C GLU A 123 18.77 -11.65 18.51
N PHE A 124 18.44 -11.67 19.81
CA PHE A 124 19.08 -12.56 20.79
C PHE A 124 18.15 -13.64 21.36
N TYR A 125 16.94 -13.73 20.82
CA TYR A 125 15.90 -14.56 21.43
C TYR A 125 15.32 -15.61 20.50
N LEU A 126 14.95 -15.27 19.27
CA LEU A 126 14.35 -16.14 18.26
C LEU A 126 14.98 -15.90 16.90
N ALA A 127 16.02 -16.68 16.57
CA ALA A 127 16.81 -16.48 15.37
C ALA A 127 15.98 -16.58 14.05
N ASP A 128 15.01 -17.50 14.02
CA ASP A 128 14.09 -17.67 12.89
C ASP A 128 13.17 -16.46 12.72
N GLN A 129 12.68 -15.86 13.81
CA GLN A 129 11.88 -14.64 13.77
C GLN A 129 12.71 -13.40 13.44
N TYR A 130 13.96 -13.37 13.87
CA TYR A 130 14.91 -12.34 13.44
C TYR A 130 15.15 -12.37 11.92
N GLU A 131 15.27 -13.54 11.32
CA GLU A 131 15.39 -13.69 9.87
C GLU A 131 14.14 -13.15 9.16
N VAL A 132 12.94 -13.47 9.64
CA VAL A 132 11.68 -12.94 9.09
C VAL A 132 11.65 -11.41 9.17
N ALA A 133 11.94 -10.83 10.34
CA ALA A 133 11.97 -9.38 10.52
C ALA A 133 13.03 -8.71 9.64
N SER A 134 14.19 -9.35 9.49
CA SER A 134 15.31 -8.81 8.70
C SER A 134 15.06 -8.85 7.19
N SER A 135 14.20 -9.76 6.75
CA SER A 135 13.81 -9.94 5.34
C SER A 135 12.55 -9.13 4.96
N ALA A 136 11.99 -8.35 5.90
CA ALA A 136 10.78 -7.57 5.63
C ALA A 136 10.98 -6.64 4.41
N ARG A 137 9.94 -6.56 3.56
CA ARG A 137 9.90 -5.65 2.41
C ARG A 137 9.04 -4.44 2.73
N LEU A 138 9.53 -3.27 2.39
CA LEU A 138 8.83 -1.99 2.52
C LEU A 138 9.06 -1.17 1.24
N GLU A 139 8.04 -1.00 0.43
CA GLU A 139 8.14 -0.31 -0.86
C GLU A 139 6.92 0.60 -1.10
N THR A 140 7.09 1.64 -1.92
CA THR A 140 5.98 2.42 -2.47
C THR A 140 5.63 1.88 -3.84
N LEU A 141 4.38 1.46 -4.02
CA LEU A 141 3.85 0.96 -5.29
C LEU A 141 3.61 2.11 -6.29
N GLU A 142 3.37 1.76 -7.57
CA GLU A 142 3.17 2.73 -8.65
C GLU A 142 1.95 3.66 -8.44
N ASP A 143 0.94 3.20 -7.71
CA ASP A 143 -0.25 3.97 -7.34
C ASP A 143 -0.05 4.87 -6.10
N GLY A 144 1.16 4.85 -5.51
CA GLY A 144 1.53 5.58 -4.30
C GLY A 144 1.09 4.91 -3.00
N THR A 145 0.67 3.64 -3.04
CA THR A 145 0.45 2.83 -1.84
C THR A 145 1.80 2.44 -1.23
N VAL A 146 1.97 2.66 0.06
CA VAL A 146 3.11 2.12 0.83
C VAL A 146 2.72 0.72 1.30
N LEU A 147 3.44 -0.30 0.82
CA LEU A 147 3.23 -1.69 1.18
C LEU A 147 4.41 -2.21 2.00
N MET A 148 4.13 -2.72 3.19
CA MET A 148 5.08 -3.43 4.04
C MET A 148 4.62 -4.87 4.24
N VAL A 149 5.53 -5.83 4.07
CA VAL A 149 5.30 -7.25 4.33
C VAL A 149 6.46 -7.81 5.14
N MET A 150 6.15 -8.29 6.33
CA MET A 150 7.00 -9.05 7.24
C MET A 150 6.32 -10.39 7.51
N ALA A 151 6.69 -11.42 6.78
CA ALA A 151 6.10 -12.76 6.85
C ALA A 151 7.13 -13.81 6.45
N GLN A 152 6.86 -15.08 6.70
CA GLN A 152 7.80 -16.17 6.38
C GLN A 152 8.11 -16.25 4.88
N ASP A 153 7.11 -16.05 4.01
CA ASP A 153 7.23 -16.05 2.55
C ASP A 153 7.03 -14.64 1.97
N GLN A 154 7.69 -13.64 2.58
CA GLN A 154 7.43 -12.21 2.31
C GLN A 154 7.48 -11.81 0.84
N ASP A 155 8.35 -12.40 0.02
CA ASP A 155 8.44 -12.06 -1.41
C ASP A 155 7.19 -12.49 -2.17
N SER A 156 6.73 -13.73 -1.94
CA SER A 156 5.52 -14.25 -2.58
C SER A 156 4.27 -13.50 -2.11
N VAL A 157 4.18 -13.23 -0.82
CA VAL A 157 3.07 -12.46 -0.22
C VAL A 157 3.07 -11.02 -0.75
N PHE A 158 4.24 -10.38 -0.80
CA PHE A 158 4.38 -9.02 -1.31
C PHE A 158 3.92 -8.91 -2.76
N GLU A 159 4.42 -9.77 -3.65
CA GLU A 159 4.05 -9.77 -5.07
C GLU A 159 2.53 -10.03 -5.27
N SER A 160 1.95 -10.95 -4.49
CA SER A 160 0.52 -11.27 -4.59
C SER A 160 -0.36 -10.10 -4.14
N ILE A 161 -0.02 -9.46 -3.01
CA ILE A 161 -0.77 -8.29 -2.50
C ILE A 161 -0.57 -7.08 -3.42
N SER A 162 0.67 -6.80 -3.84
CA SER A 162 0.99 -5.71 -4.77
C SER A 162 0.17 -5.83 -6.06
N LYS A 163 0.15 -7.04 -6.63
CA LYS A 163 -0.65 -7.32 -7.83
C LYS A 163 -2.14 -7.09 -7.59
N ALA A 164 -2.69 -7.60 -6.48
CA ALA A 164 -4.10 -7.43 -6.15
C ALA A 164 -4.49 -5.95 -5.99
N ILE A 165 -3.59 -5.13 -5.41
CA ILE A 165 -3.81 -3.67 -5.25
C ILE A 165 -3.77 -2.95 -6.61
N LEU A 166 -2.79 -3.27 -7.46
CA LEU A 166 -2.59 -2.56 -8.72
C LEU A 166 -3.58 -2.99 -9.83
N GLU A 167 -4.15 -4.19 -9.75
CA GLU A 167 -5.12 -4.71 -10.74
C GLU A 167 -6.59 -4.52 -10.29
N GLY A 168 -6.85 -4.28 -9.00
CA GLY A 168 -8.21 -4.08 -8.44
C GLY A 168 -8.64 -2.64 -8.54
#